data_c1d48f33eb50f62939b19bc91e7bb20f
#
_entry.id   c1d48f33eb50f62939b19bc91e7bb20f
#
_cell.length_a   1.000
_cell.length_b   1.000
_cell.length_c   1.000
_cell.angle_alpha   90.00
_cell.angle_beta   90.00
_cell.angle_gamma   90.00
#
_symmetry.space_group_name_H-M   'P 1'
#
loop_
_entity.id
_entity.type
_entity.pdbx_description
1 polymer ?
#
loop_
_entity_poly.entity_id
_entity_poly.type
_entity_poly.pdbx_seq_one_letter_code
_entity_poly.pdbx_strand_id
1 'polypeptide(L)'
;MQINLNSSYTPEVVVVANGDLHHDEETLRLLQVAPHVVVCDGALRRYLELTTRKPDAVVGDGDSVNEEELKRAGVPFTKIADQETNDLTKGVTFAFDKGWKKIAIIGATGRREDHSVGNIFLLPEYYKMGAEVCAYSPHGWLIPFQGDCLLETEVRRELSLFATKELPMSASGVAYPFERRVFTALWQATLNQVTSPIVKLHSEGIAIVFISQEKR
;
A
#
# COMPACT_ATOMS: atom_id res chain seq x y z
N MET A 1 4.40 -16.47 -4.68
CA MET A 1 3.34 -15.54 -4.23
C MET A 1 2.28 -15.43 -5.31
N GLN A 2 1.00 -15.32 -4.95
CA GLN A 2 -0.08 -15.02 -5.90
C GLN A 2 -0.71 -13.70 -5.47
N ILE A 3 -0.80 -12.75 -6.39
CA ILE A 3 -1.43 -11.44 -6.18
C ILE A 3 -2.70 -11.41 -6.99
N ASN A 4 -3.82 -11.22 -6.31
CA ASN A 4 -5.13 -11.03 -6.91
C ASN A 4 -5.80 -9.85 -6.21
N LEU A 5 -5.86 -8.70 -6.89
CA LEU A 5 -6.43 -7.44 -6.39
C LEU A 5 -7.76 -7.11 -7.08
N ASN A 6 -8.48 -8.12 -7.49
CA ASN A 6 -9.84 -7.93 -8.01
C ASN A 6 -10.83 -7.57 -6.88
N SER A 7 -12.09 -7.41 -7.22
CA SER A 7 -13.17 -7.08 -6.27
C SER A 7 -13.32 -8.06 -5.09
N SER A 8 -12.69 -9.23 -5.13
CA SER A 8 -12.68 -10.21 -4.03
C SER A 8 -11.55 -9.98 -3.01
N TYR A 9 -10.59 -9.09 -3.29
CA TYR A 9 -9.53 -8.79 -2.33
C TYR A 9 -10.11 -8.19 -1.05
N THR A 10 -9.85 -8.85 0.07
CA THR A 10 -10.28 -8.41 1.40
C THR A 10 -9.07 -8.39 2.33
N PRO A 11 -8.59 -7.21 2.77
CA PRO A 11 -7.56 -7.11 3.78
C PRO A 11 -8.13 -7.46 5.17
N GLU A 12 -7.26 -7.84 6.11
CA GLU A 12 -7.65 -7.96 7.53
C GLU A 12 -7.77 -6.58 8.18
N VAL A 13 -6.96 -5.63 7.72
CA VAL A 13 -6.98 -4.25 8.22
C VAL A 13 -6.69 -3.26 7.10
N VAL A 14 -7.35 -2.11 7.16
CA VAL A 14 -6.96 -0.91 6.39
C VAL A 14 -6.22 0.03 7.33
N VAL A 15 -5.00 0.41 6.95
CA VAL A 15 -4.23 1.48 7.60
C VAL A 15 -4.39 2.76 6.78
N VAL A 16 -4.90 3.82 7.41
CA VAL A 16 -5.16 5.11 6.77
C VAL A 16 -4.02 6.07 7.09
N ALA A 17 -3.20 6.37 6.09
CA ALA A 17 -2.09 7.29 6.19
C ALA A 17 -2.49 8.74 5.88
N ASN A 18 -1.61 9.70 6.20
CA ASN A 18 -1.86 11.14 6.13
C ASN A 18 -1.63 11.75 4.72
N GLY A 19 -1.69 10.99 3.64
CA GLY A 19 -1.70 11.48 2.26
C GLY A 19 -3.09 11.89 1.78
N ASP A 20 -3.33 11.87 0.47
CA ASP A 20 -4.65 12.16 -0.07
C ASP A 20 -5.57 10.95 0.08
N LEU A 21 -6.72 11.18 0.71
CA LEU A 21 -7.82 10.22 0.79
C LEU A 21 -8.85 10.58 -0.26
N HIS A 22 -9.03 9.68 -1.21
CA HIS A 22 -9.96 9.87 -2.32
C HIS A 22 -11.31 9.20 -2.04
N HIS A 23 -12.38 9.88 -2.43
CA HIS A 23 -13.74 9.35 -2.36
C HIS A 23 -14.05 8.55 -3.63
N ASP A 24 -13.26 7.50 -3.88
CA ASP A 24 -13.47 6.56 -5.00
C ASP A 24 -14.06 5.23 -4.51
N GLU A 25 -14.58 4.46 -5.46
CA GLU A 25 -15.28 3.20 -5.19
C GLU A 25 -14.40 2.20 -4.44
N GLU A 26 -13.12 2.07 -4.82
CA GLU A 26 -12.22 1.09 -4.23
C GLU A 26 -11.79 1.48 -2.82
N THR A 27 -11.51 2.77 -2.57
CA THR A 27 -11.26 3.29 -1.21
C THR A 27 -12.41 2.97 -0.27
N LEU A 28 -13.65 3.26 -0.70
CA LEU A 28 -14.84 2.99 0.09
C LEU A 28 -15.07 1.48 0.28
N ARG A 29 -14.87 0.68 -0.77
CA ARG A 29 -14.98 -0.77 -0.71
C ARG A 29 -13.99 -1.36 0.31
N LEU A 30 -12.71 -0.97 0.25
CA LEU A 30 -11.69 -1.42 1.19
C LEU A 30 -12.08 -1.10 2.64
N LEU A 31 -12.53 0.13 2.88
CA LEU A 31 -13.02 0.54 4.20
C LEU A 31 -14.26 -0.26 4.63
N GLN A 32 -15.10 -0.69 3.70
CA GLN A 32 -16.33 -1.44 4.01
C GLN A 32 -16.02 -2.93 4.29
N VAL A 33 -15.15 -3.57 3.50
CA VAL A 33 -14.92 -5.02 3.59
C VAL A 33 -13.89 -5.42 4.63
N ALA A 34 -12.94 -4.55 4.97
CA ALA A 34 -11.94 -4.84 5.99
C ALA A 34 -12.59 -4.99 7.38
N PRO A 35 -12.30 -6.05 8.14
CA PRO A 35 -12.76 -6.17 9.53
C PRO A 35 -12.29 -5.00 10.39
N HIS A 36 -11.04 -4.54 10.19
CA HIS A 36 -10.41 -3.53 11.03
C HIS A 36 -9.95 -2.30 10.23
N VAL A 37 -9.92 -1.15 10.92
CA VAL A 37 -9.39 0.12 10.39
C VAL A 37 -8.54 0.79 11.46
N VAL A 38 -7.29 1.09 11.11
CA VAL A 38 -6.36 1.88 11.91
C VAL A 38 -6.11 3.20 11.20
N VAL A 39 -6.25 4.31 11.90
CA VAL A 39 -6.08 5.65 11.33
C VAL A 39 -4.84 6.29 11.96
N CYS A 40 -3.88 6.73 11.15
CA CYS A 40 -2.79 7.57 11.61
C CYS A 40 -3.33 8.92 12.10
N ASP A 41 -2.79 9.48 13.16
CA ASP A 41 -3.34 10.66 13.83
C ASP A 41 -3.54 11.84 12.88
N GLY A 42 -2.56 12.17 12.04
CA GLY A 42 -2.68 13.23 11.04
C GLY A 42 -3.70 12.97 9.92
N ALA A 43 -4.21 11.73 9.79
CA ALA A 43 -5.24 11.37 8.82
C ALA A 43 -6.67 11.48 9.37
N LEU A 44 -6.83 11.57 10.70
CA LEU A 44 -8.12 11.40 11.39
C LEU A 44 -9.21 12.35 10.86
N ARG A 45 -8.89 13.62 10.70
CA ARG A 45 -9.85 14.60 10.18
C ARG A 45 -10.43 14.19 8.83
N ARG A 46 -9.56 13.84 7.86
CA ARG A 46 -9.99 13.45 6.51
C ARG A 46 -10.73 12.12 6.51
N TYR A 47 -10.32 11.20 7.37
CA TYR A 47 -11.04 9.94 7.56
C TYR A 47 -12.48 10.19 8.02
N LEU A 48 -12.69 11.06 9.00
CA LEU A 48 -14.03 11.40 9.52
C LEU A 48 -14.89 12.22 8.53
N GLU A 49 -14.26 12.88 7.57
CA GLU A 49 -14.94 13.55 6.45
C GLU A 49 -15.33 12.54 5.35
N LEU A 50 -14.52 11.49 5.15
CA LEU A 50 -14.71 10.47 4.12
C LEU A 50 -15.80 9.46 4.47
N THR A 51 -15.89 9.04 5.74
CA THR A 51 -16.77 7.94 6.17
C THR A 51 -17.31 8.13 7.57
N THR A 52 -18.49 7.53 7.82
CA THR A 52 -19.07 7.42 9.17
C THR A 52 -18.63 6.17 9.92
N ARG A 53 -17.85 5.29 9.28
CA ARG A 53 -17.34 4.09 9.95
C ARG A 53 -16.37 4.51 11.06
N LYS A 54 -16.58 3.99 12.27
CA LYS A 54 -15.66 4.18 13.38
C LYS A 54 -14.38 3.36 13.13
N PRO A 55 -13.18 3.95 13.32
CA PRO A 55 -11.95 3.17 13.27
C PRO A 55 -11.81 2.30 14.52
N ASP A 56 -10.99 1.26 14.47
CA ASP A 56 -10.65 0.43 15.63
C ASP A 56 -9.59 1.10 16.52
N ALA A 57 -8.71 1.91 15.91
CA ALA A 57 -7.70 2.68 16.63
C ALA A 57 -7.31 3.95 15.87
N VAL A 58 -6.90 4.98 16.62
CA VAL A 58 -6.14 6.14 16.12
C VAL A 58 -4.75 6.07 16.73
N VAL A 59 -3.70 6.11 15.88
CA VAL A 59 -2.31 5.83 16.28
C VAL A 59 -1.39 6.95 15.79
N GLY A 60 -0.48 7.41 16.61
CA GLY A 60 0.52 8.44 16.27
C GLY A 60 1.30 8.91 17.49
N ASP A 61 2.10 9.98 17.35
CA ASP A 61 2.80 10.63 18.49
C ASP A 61 1.93 11.68 19.20
N GLY A 62 0.84 12.10 18.58
CA GLY A 62 -0.13 13.03 19.13
C GLY A 62 0.10 14.47 18.74
N ASP A 63 1.08 14.77 17.88
CA ASP A 63 1.39 16.15 17.45
C ASP A 63 0.35 16.70 16.47
N SER A 64 -0.39 15.83 15.78
CA SER A 64 -1.36 16.16 14.73
C SER A 64 -2.81 15.90 15.11
N VAL A 65 -3.10 15.35 16.30
CA VAL A 65 -4.43 14.95 16.70
C VAL A 65 -5.19 16.06 17.43
N ASN A 66 -6.50 16.18 17.12
CA ASN A 66 -7.42 17.11 17.80
C ASN A 66 -8.37 16.32 18.72
N GLU A 67 -8.58 16.82 19.95
CA GLU A 67 -9.45 16.18 20.94
C GLU A 67 -10.93 16.05 20.47
N GLU A 68 -11.44 17.04 19.73
CA GLU A 68 -12.80 16.99 19.18
C GLU A 68 -12.94 15.91 18.11
N GLU A 69 -11.90 15.73 17.28
CA GLU A 69 -11.84 14.67 16.26
C GLU A 69 -11.77 13.30 16.93
N LEU A 70 -10.99 13.13 17.99
CA LEU A 70 -10.96 11.89 18.78
C LEU A 70 -12.32 11.57 19.41
N LYS A 71 -13.02 12.57 19.96
CA LYS A 71 -14.37 12.40 20.49
C LYS A 71 -15.34 11.96 19.39
N ARG A 72 -15.25 12.53 18.19
CA ARG A 72 -16.06 12.10 17.03
C ARG A 72 -15.74 10.68 16.58
N ALA A 73 -14.47 10.32 16.55
CA ALA A 73 -14.04 8.95 16.24
C ALA A 73 -14.59 7.94 17.23
N GLY A 74 -14.73 8.34 18.50
CA GLY A 74 -15.28 7.51 19.56
C GLY A 74 -14.39 6.33 19.94
N VAL A 75 -13.05 6.49 19.73
CA VAL A 75 -12.05 5.49 20.07
C VAL A 75 -10.89 6.16 20.84
N PRO A 76 -10.20 5.41 21.71
CA PRO A 76 -9.03 5.94 22.40
C PRO A 76 -7.87 6.17 21.43
N PHE A 77 -7.10 7.23 21.71
CA PHE A 77 -5.85 7.48 21.02
C PHE A 77 -4.74 6.58 21.57
N THR A 78 -4.05 5.87 20.69
CA THR A 78 -2.89 5.07 21.04
C THR A 78 -1.62 5.87 20.74
N LYS A 79 -1.06 6.47 21.77
CA LYS A 79 0.18 7.26 21.63
C LYS A 79 1.38 6.33 21.52
N ILE A 80 2.15 6.49 20.45
CA ILE A 80 3.45 5.85 20.22
C ILE A 80 4.50 6.96 20.13
N ALA A 81 5.30 7.10 21.21
CA ALA A 81 6.23 8.21 21.37
C ALA A 81 7.55 8.04 20.58
N ASP A 82 7.65 6.99 19.74
CA ASP A 82 8.81 6.78 18.88
C ASP A 82 8.94 7.92 17.86
N GLN A 83 10.12 8.55 17.80
CA GLN A 83 10.46 9.64 16.89
C GLN A 83 11.31 9.18 15.69
N GLU A 84 11.76 7.91 15.69
CA GLU A 84 12.57 7.34 14.60
C GLU A 84 11.72 6.87 13.42
N THR A 85 10.42 6.61 13.66
CA THR A 85 9.50 6.12 12.64
C THR A 85 8.39 7.13 12.35
N ASN A 86 7.90 7.16 11.11
CA ASN A 86 6.75 7.97 10.74
C ASN A 86 5.43 7.33 11.21
N ASP A 87 4.33 8.10 11.16
CA ASP A 87 3.02 7.64 11.64
C ASP A 87 2.47 6.44 10.87
N LEU A 88 2.78 6.34 9.56
CA LEU A 88 2.41 5.15 8.78
C LEU A 88 3.06 3.90 9.35
N THR A 89 4.35 3.95 9.69
CA THR A 89 5.05 2.82 10.31
C THR A 89 4.47 2.48 11.66
N LYS A 90 4.13 3.48 12.48
CA LYS A 90 3.44 3.27 13.78
C LYS A 90 2.10 2.55 13.57
N GLY A 91 1.30 2.99 12.59
CA GLY A 91 0.00 2.38 12.26
C GLY A 91 0.12 0.95 11.77
N VAL A 92 1.07 0.67 10.86
CA VAL A 92 1.32 -0.68 10.32
C VAL A 92 1.85 -1.62 11.41
N THR A 93 2.81 -1.16 12.24
CA THR A 93 3.34 -1.95 13.35
C THR A 93 2.26 -2.27 14.37
N PHE A 94 1.42 -1.27 14.74
CA PHE A 94 0.28 -1.50 15.63
C PHE A 94 -0.67 -2.58 15.08
N ALA A 95 -1.00 -2.51 13.80
CA ALA A 95 -1.87 -3.51 13.15
C ALA A 95 -1.22 -4.91 13.17
N PHE A 96 0.06 -4.99 12.82
CA PHE A 96 0.82 -6.24 12.80
C PHE A 96 0.92 -6.88 14.19
N ASP A 97 1.15 -6.08 15.25
CA ASP A 97 1.21 -6.54 16.65
C ASP A 97 -0.15 -7.03 17.16
N LYS A 98 -1.26 -6.58 16.56
CA LYS A 98 -2.61 -7.13 16.80
C LYS A 98 -2.83 -8.48 16.10
N GLY A 99 -1.86 -8.94 15.29
CA GLY A 99 -1.96 -10.18 14.51
C GLY A 99 -2.61 -10.00 13.15
N TRP A 100 -2.94 -8.77 12.73
CA TRP A 100 -3.51 -8.46 11.43
C TRP A 100 -2.38 -8.33 10.40
N LYS A 101 -2.18 -9.38 9.63
CA LYS A 101 -1.03 -9.48 8.74
C LYS A 101 -1.32 -9.07 7.29
N LYS A 102 -2.59 -9.16 6.88
CA LYS A 102 -3.02 -8.75 5.54
C LYS A 102 -3.48 -7.30 5.55
N ILE A 103 -2.58 -6.40 5.19
CA ILE A 103 -2.69 -4.95 5.39
C ILE A 103 -2.87 -4.23 4.07
N ALA A 104 -3.96 -3.49 3.91
CA ALA A 104 -4.10 -2.51 2.84
C ALA A 104 -3.84 -1.10 3.39
N ILE A 105 -2.97 -0.34 2.74
CA ILE A 105 -2.70 1.06 3.09
C ILE A 105 -3.42 1.95 2.09
N ILE A 106 -4.16 2.95 2.58
CA ILE A 106 -4.74 4.02 1.78
C ILE A 106 -4.19 5.37 2.23
N GLY A 107 -4.17 6.37 1.34
CA GLY A 107 -3.63 7.69 1.67
C GLY A 107 -2.10 7.70 1.90
N ALA A 108 -1.35 6.75 1.32
CA ALA A 108 0.11 6.73 1.44
C ALA A 108 0.81 7.83 0.62
N THR A 109 0.14 8.35 -0.42
CA THR A 109 0.69 9.29 -1.41
C THR A 109 -0.24 10.49 -1.62
N GLY A 110 0.15 11.41 -2.52
CA GLY A 110 -0.73 12.45 -3.07
C GLY A 110 -0.62 13.82 -2.42
N ARG A 111 0.26 14.03 -1.43
CA ARG A 111 0.51 15.34 -0.82
C ARG A 111 1.95 15.79 -1.03
N ARG A 112 2.82 15.63 -0.06
CA ARG A 112 4.25 15.94 -0.20
C ARG A 112 4.95 14.78 -0.89
N GLU A 113 5.79 15.08 -1.86
CA GLU A 113 6.52 14.10 -2.69
C GLU A 113 7.50 13.29 -1.85
N ASP A 114 8.21 13.92 -0.91
CA ASP A 114 9.17 13.27 -0.01
C ASP A 114 8.49 12.22 0.88
N HIS A 115 7.31 12.53 1.42
CA HIS A 115 6.49 11.57 2.18
C HIS A 115 5.98 10.45 1.28
N SER A 116 5.52 10.78 0.06
CA SER A 116 5.05 9.78 -0.91
C SER A 116 6.15 8.79 -1.28
N VAL A 117 7.35 9.29 -1.59
CA VAL A 117 8.52 8.44 -1.89
C VAL A 117 8.91 7.60 -0.68
N GLY A 118 8.99 8.21 0.51
CA GLY A 118 9.31 7.50 1.75
C GLY A 118 8.31 6.38 2.04
N ASN A 119 7.02 6.65 1.96
CA ASN A 119 5.96 5.68 2.22
C ASN A 119 5.97 4.50 1.23
N ILE A 120 6.28 4.76 -0.05
CA ILE A 120 6.42 3.69 -1.06
C ILE A 120 7.59 2.77 -0.69
N PHE A 121 8.74 3.33 -0.29
CA PHE A 121 9.92 2.53 0.05
C PHE A 121 9.88 1.91 1.46
N LEU A 122 8.88 2.22 2.28
CA LEU A 122 8.56 1.48 3.50
C LEU A 122 7.84 0.15 3.23
N LEU A 123 7.17 -0.03 2.10
CA LEU A 123 6.48 -1.30 1.77
C LEU A 123 7.42 -2.52 1.83
N PRO A 124 8.66 -2.49 1.30
CA PRO A 124 9.63 -3.55 1.49
C PRO A 124 9.98 -3.87 2.94
N GLU A 125 10.02 -2.86 3.81
CA GLU A 125 10.33 -3.07 5.24
C GLU A 125 9.15 -3.79 5.94
N TYR A 126 7.91 -3.41 5.63
CA TYR A 126 6.72 -4.09 6.15
C TYR A 126 6.62 -5.54 5.62
N TYR A 127 7.00 -5.77 4.36
CA TYR A 127 7.08 -7.12 3.81
C TYR A 127 8.13 -7.98 4.55
N LYS A 128 9.30 -7.43 4.90
CA LYS A 128 10.33 -8.10 5.71
C LYS A 128 9.84 -8.45 7.12
N MET A 129 8.96 -7.63 7.71
CA MET A 129 8.31 -7.94 9.00
C MET A 129 7.40 -9.17 8.91
N GLY A 130 7.05 -9.62 7.71
CA GLY A 130 6.12 -10.71 7.46
C GLY A 130 4.68 -10.24 7.21
N ALA A 131 4.47 -8.95 6.95
CA ALA A 131 3.16 -8.44 6.55
C ALA A 131 2.89 -8.74 5.06
N GLU A 132 1.66 -9.16 4.75
CA GLU A 132 1.10 -9.18 3.41
C GLU A 132 0.53 -7.79 3.12
N VAL A 133 1.39 -6.87 2.68
CA VAL A 133 1.06 -5.45 2.56
C VAL A 133 0.88 -5.01 1.11
N CYS A 134 -0.08 -4.13 0.89
CA CYS A 134 -0.21 -3.36 -0.35
C CYS A 134 -0.63 -1.92 -0.05
N ALA A 135 -0.30 -0.99 -0.95
CA ALA A 135 -0.81 0.37 -0.88
C ALA A 135 -1.68 0.66 -2.10
N TYR A 136 -2.84 1.25 -1.86
CA TYR A 136 -3.79 1.66 -2.88
C TYR A 136 -3.83 3.19 -3.04
N SER A 137 -3.91 3.61 -4.28
CA SER A 137 -4.29 4.96 -4.71
C SER A 137 -5.25 4.87 -5.89
N PRO A 138 -5.99 5.93 -6.26
CA PRO A 138 -6.86 5.92 -7.45
C PRO A 138 -6.13 5.57 -8.76
N HIS A 139 -4.81 5.74 -8.78
CA HIS A 139 -3.99 5.42 -9.96
C HIS A 139 -3.62 3.92 -10.03
N GLY A 140 -3.65 3.19 -8.91
CA GLY A 140 -3.30 1.77 -8.88
C GLY A 140 -2.76 1.28 -7.55
N TRP A 141 -2.20 0.08 -7.59
CA TRP A 141 -1.70 -0.65 -6.44
C TRP A 141 -0.19 -0.77 -6.46
N LEU A 142 0.43 -0.62 -5.30
CA LEU A 142 1.85 -0.86 -5.04
C LEU A 142 1.97 -2.05 -4.11
N ILE A 143 2.69 -3.09 -4.54
CA ILE A 143 2.78 -4.36 -3.81
C ILE A 143 4.24 -4.82 -3.77
N PRO A 144 4.85 -5.00 -2.60
CA PRO A 144 6.16 -5.61 -2.49
C PRO A 144 6.08 -7.12 -2.71
N PHE A 145 7.08 -7.68 -3.38
CA PHE A 145 7.20 -9.12 -3.59
C PHE A 145 8.66 -9.56 -3.67
N GLN A 146 8.91 -10.86 -3.47
CA GLN A 146 10.20 -11.50 -3.66
C GLN A 146 10.00 -12.91 -4.22
N GLY A 147 10.97 -13.41 -5.00
CA GLY A 147 10.87 -14.72 -5.68
C GLY A 147 9.82 -14.71 -6.78
N ASP A 148 9.22 -15.86 -7.03
CA ASP A 148 8.18 -16.02 -8.04
C ASP A 148 6.86 -15.40 -7.60
N CYS A 149 6.25 -14.61 -8.48
CA CYS A 149 4.98 -13.96 -8.27
C CYS A 149 4.08 -14.10 -9.50
N LEU A 150 2.86 -14.55 -9.29
CA LEU A 150 1.79 -14.55 -10.28
C LEU A 150 0.84 -13.40 -9.97
N LEU A 151 0.74 -12.45 -10.88
CA LEU A 151 -0.18 -11.33 -10.80
C LEU A 151 -1.36 -11.57 -11.75
N GLU A 152 -2.54 -11.82 -11.18
CA GLU A 152 -3.79 -11.85 -11.93
C GLU A 152 -4.30 -10.42 -12.12
N THR A 153 -4.46 -10.01 -13.37
CA THR A 153 -4.86 -8.65 -13.70
C THR A 153 -5.49 -8.59 -15.09
N GLU A 154 -5.94 -7.42 -15.50
CA GLU A 154 -6.55 -7.22 -16.79
C GLU A 154 -5.52 -6.73 -17.82
N VAL A 155 -5.66 -7.21 -19.08
CA VAL A 155 -4.85 -6.71 -20.19
C VAL A 155 -5.05 -5.21 -20.40
N ARG A 156 -3.99 -4.55 -20.92
CA ARG A 156 -3.92 -3.11 -21.16
C ARG A 156 -3.71 -2.24 -19.91
N ARG A 157 -3.64 -2.81 -18.71
CA ARG A 157 -3.15 -2.07 -17.54
C ARG A 157 -1.65 -1.79 -17.67
N GLU A 158 -1.20 -0.66 -17.13
CA GLU A 158 0.22 -0.35 -17.04
C GLU A 158 0.83 -1.06 -15.83
N LEU A 159 2.07 -1.51 -16.00
CA LEU A 159 2.84 -2.17 -14.97
C LEU A 159 4.22 -1.55 -14.87
N SER A 160 4.66 -1.25 -13.66
CA SER A 160 6.01 -0.79 -13.36
C SER A 160 6.65 -1.65 -12.27
N LEU A 161 7.94 -1.91 -12.38
CA LEU A 161 8.70 -2.61 -11.36
C LEU A 161 9.79 -1.69 -10.81
N PHE A 162 9.92 -1.69 -9.48
CA PHE A 162 10.94 -0.93 -8.77
C PHE A 162 11.78 -1.90 -7.94
N ALA A 163 13.04 -2.10 -8.33
CA ALA A 163 13.99 -2.87 -7.55
C ALA A 163 14.51 -2.04 -6.38
N THR A 164 14.57 -2.60 -5.19
CA THR A 164 15.16 -1.92 -4.01
C THR A 164 16.69 -1.93 -4.05
N LYS A 165 17.28 -2.76 -4.92
CA LYS A 165 18.72 -2.93 -5.18
C LYS A 165 18.90 -3.35 -6.63
N GLU A 166 20.15 -3.36 -7.11
CA GLU A 166 20.50 -3.97 -8.38
C GLU A 166 20.37 -5.50 -8.26
N LEU A 167 19.26 -6.03 -8.76
CA LEU A 167 18.87 -7.43 -8.65
C LEU A 167 18.36 -7.96 -9.98
N PRO A 168 18.66 -9.23 -10.33
CA PRO A 168 18.02 -9.89 -11.46
C PRO A 168 16.49 -9.98 -11.26
N MET A 169 15.77 -9.46 -12.23
CA MET A 169 14.32 -9.56 -12.30
C MET A 169 13.89 -10.14 -13.65
N SER A 170 12.72 -10.76 -13.67
CA SER A 170 12.07 -11.25 -14.88
C SER A 170 10.61 -10.86 -14.92
N ALA A 171 10.08 -10.60 -16.12
CA ALA A 171 8.67 -10.34 -16.33
C ALA A 171 8.21 -10.93 -17.67
N SER A 172 7.08 -11.64 -17.65
CA SER A 172 6.39 -12.12 -18.85
C SER A 172 4.88 -11.90 -18.74
N GLY A 173 4.18 -11.93 -19.88
CA GLY A 173 2.78 -11.49 -19.95
C GLY A 173 2.63 -9.97 -20.04
N VAL A 174 3.70 -9.30 -20.47
CA VAL A 174 3.83 -7.85 -20.67
C VAL A 174 4.34 -7.53 -22.08
N ALA A 175 4.15 -6.31 -22.55
CA ALA A 175 4.54 -5.90 -23.91
C ALA A 175 6.07 -5.92 -24.12
N TYR A 176 6.83 -5.61 -23.07
CA TYR A 176 8.30 -5.66 -23.08
C TYR A 176 8.80 -6.68 -22.05
N PRO A 177 8.77 -7.99 -22.38
CA PRO A 177 9.23 -9.04 -21.47
C PRO A 177 10.73 -9.00 -21.31
N PHE A 178 11.22 -9.47 -20.17
CA PHE A 178 12.65 -9.60 -19.89
C PHE A 178 12.90 -10.77 -18.94
N GLU A 179 14.12 -11.33 -19.04
CA GLU A 179 14.56 -12.45 -18.23
C GLU A 179 15.89 -12.12 -17.56
N ARG A 180 15.95 -12.33 -16.22
CA ARG A 180 17.14 -12.12 -15.37
C ARG A 180 17.87 -10.79 -15.62
N ARG A 181 17.12 -9.75 -15.98
CA ARG A 181 17.68 -8.43 -16.26
C ARG A 181 17.93 -7.68 -14.96
N VAL A 182 19.14 -7.12 -14.84
CA VAL A 182 19.49 -6.19 -13.75
C VAL A 182 19.23 -4.76 -14.22
N PHE A 183 18.48 -4.02 -13.42
CA PHE A 183 18.22 -2.60 -13.65
C PHE A 183 19.05 -1.78 -12.67
N THR A 184 19.78 -0.79 -13.19
CA THR A 184 20.69 0.07 -12.43
C THR A 184 20.06 1.41 -12.03
N ALA A 185 18.83 1.68 -12.50
CA ALA A 185 18.08 2.87 -12.17
C ALA A 185 16.58 2.54 -12.05
N LEU A 186 15.89 3.17 -11.09
CA LEU A 186 14.49 2.89 -10.75
C LEU A 186 13.50 3.09 -11.91
N TRP A 187 13.78 4.00 -12.83
CA TRP A 187 12.90 4.31 -13.95
C TRP A 187 12.91 3.26 -15.07
N GLN A 188 13.96 2.41 -15.14
CA GLN A 188 14.21 1.52 -16.30
C GLN A 188 13.15 0.42 -16.49
N ALA A 189 12.50 -0.02 -15.44
CA ALA A 189 11.47 -1.06 -15.51
C ALA A 189 10.05 -0.50 -15.31
N THR A 190 9.85 0.77 -15.68
CA THR A 190 8.55 1.44 -15.58
C THR A 190 7.82 1.45 -16.93
N LEU A 191 6.50 1.72 -16.88
CA LEU A 191 5.62 1.95 -18.04
C LEU A 191 5.55 0.77 -19.03
N ASN A 192 5.63 -0.46 -18.52
CA ASN A 192 5.29 -1.65 -19.29
C ASN A 192 3.77 -1.80 -19.38
N GLN A 193 3.27 -2.62 -20.28
CA GLN A 193 1.84 -2.86 -20.44
C GLN A 193 1.53 -4.34 -20.34
N VAL A 194 0.46 -4.68 -19.63
CA VAL A 194 -0.04 -6.04 -19.48
C VAL A 194 -0.65 -6.54 -20.79
N THR A 195 -0.19 -7.70 -21.26
CA THR A 195 -0.67 -8.37 -22.50
C THR A 195 -1.32 -9.73 -22.24
N SER A 196 -1.26 -10.24 -21.01
CA SER A 196 -1.87 -11.50 -20.58
C SER A 196 -2.61 -11.31 -19.26
N PRO A 197 -3.76 -11.96 -19.03
CA PRO A 197 -4.47 -11.88 -17.75
C PRO A 197 -3.66 -12.43 -16.56
N ILE A 198 -2.59 -13.17 -16.83
CA ILE A 198 -1.62 -13.64 -15.84
C ILE A 198 -0.24 -13.11 -16.22
N VAL A 199 0.30 -12.23 -15.38
CA VAL A 199 1.68 -11.77 -15.48
C VAL A 199 2.54 -12.58 -14.52
N LYS A 200 3.66 -13.14 -15.06
CA LYS A 200 4.65 -13.84 -14.23
C LYS A 200 5.82 -12.91 -13.96
N LEU A 201 6.09 -12.68 -12.69
CA LEU A 201 7.19 -11.87 -12.21
C LEU A 201 8.15 -12.73 -11.39
N HIS A 202 9.43 -12.39 -11.43
CA HIS A 202 10.45 -12.94 -10.55
C HIS A 202 11.42 -11.85 -10.11
N SER A 203 11.83 -11.87 -8.84
CA SER A 203 12.89 -10.99 -8.32
C SER A 203 13.74 -11.75 -7.30
N GLU A 204 15.06 -11.71 -7.44
CA GLU A 204 15.99 -12.35 -6.48
C GLU A 204 16.02 -11.66 -5.11
N GLY A 205 15.54 -10.44 -5.01
CA GLY A 205 15.31 -9.72 -3.76
C GLY A 205 13.96 -9.05 -3.75
N ILE A 206 13.69 -8.21 -2.75
CA ILE A 206 12.41 -7.53 -2.66
C ILE A 206 12.34 -6.45 -3.74
N ALA A 207 11.28 -6.50 -4.53
CA ALA A 207 10.90 -5.47 -5.51
C ALA A 207 9.47 -5.02 -5.23
N ILE A 208 9.09 -3.86 -5.76
CA ILE A 208 7.73 -3.36 -5.72
C ILE A 208 7.15 -3.43 -7.14
N VAL A 209 5.98 -4.04 -7.30
CA VAL A 209 5.18 -3.92 -8.51
C VAL A 209 4.13 -2.83 -8.33
N PHE A 210 4.04 -1.92 -9.29
CA PHE A 210 2.88 -1.04 -9.48
C PHE A 210 2.03 -1.60 -10.61
N ILE A 211 0.73 -1.67 -10.40
CA ILE A 211 -0.26 -2.01 -11.42
C ILE A 211 -1.33 -0.93 -11.47
N SER A 212 -1.56 -0.34 -12.65
CA SER A 212 -2.53 0.75 -12.79
C SER A 212 -3.97 0.28 -12.59
N GLN A 213 -4.83 1.18 -12.09
CA GLN A 213 -6.27 0.94 -12.01
C GLN A 213 -6.92 1.07 -13.40
N GLU A 214 -6.49 2.04 -14.18
CA GLU A 214 -7.01 2.28 -15.53
C GLU A 214 -6.31 1.42 -16.59
N LYS A 215 -7.02 1.19 -17.69
CA LYS A 215 -6.53 0.54 -18.91
C LYS A 215 -6.22 1.61 -19.95
N ARG A 216 -5.08 1.54 -20.59
CA ARG A 216 -4.71 2.35 -21.76
C ARG A 216 -4.91 1.63 -23.07
#